data_cbf05d6b23f2715cc469ed359f0b02e7
#
_entry.id   cbf05d6b23f2715cc469ed359f0b02e7
#
_cell.length_a   1.000
_cell.length_b   1.000
_cell.length_c   1.000
_cell.angle_alpha   90.00
_cell.angle_beta   90.00
_cell.angle_gamma   90.00
#
_symmetry.space_group_name_H-M   'P 1'
#
loop_
_entity.id
_entity.type
_entity.pdbx_description
1 polymer ?
#
loop_
_entity_poly.entity_id
_entity_poly.type
_entity_poly.pdbx_seq_one_letter_code
_entity_poly.pdbx_strand_id
1 'polypeptide(L)'
;PVIGDFHADMEFGTGVVKITPAHDPNDFEVGNRHNLERICVMNPDATMNENALEFNGLDRYVAREKVVERLKEDNLLIKIKEITHNVGFSERTDVMVEPYLSKQWFVKMRPLADRVLEVQKTNNKVNFVPKRFEKILLHWMEITYDWCISRQLWWGHRIPAWYKGDEVYVGMEAPKEEGWVQDVDVLDTWFSSALWPFSTLGWPDNMDSRYFPNDVLVTGYDIIPFWVCRMVFQSLHFTDNIPFKDCLIHGLIRDKQGRKMSKSLGNGVDPMDVIEEYGADSLRFFLTTNTAPGMDLRYDEEKVKSTWNFINKLWNASRFVLINMEDFKKEDYTLDNLNDQDKWILTKLNQTIKEVRKSMDKYDFNIVGNTLYSFIWNDFCDKYIELSKFNQNNTTKSVLLKVLTDILKMMHPFMPFVTEEIYSMLPIKESESIMISSYPVYNKKEIYKEEKENIDNILEFITSFRNKKAELNVGSDFQVISYIQNKENESLIFNMLKLNDKICDENKEINSEIVEYNGLRIDILYDNSKNLEEEKENLQKEKENLLNSISRREKLLSNVNYVNKAPANIVEAERNNLQKEKDQLKIVENKLSNM
;
A
#
# COMPACT_ATOMS: atom_id res chain seq x y z
N PRO A 1 4.50 55.60 -15.45
CA PRO A 1 4.04 56.34 -14.27
C PRO A 1 4.71 55.84 -13.00
N VAL A 2 4.77 56.69 -11.96
CA VAL A 2 5.16 56.29 -10.60
C VAL A 2 3.87 55.99 -9.83
N ILE A 3 3.82 54.83 -9.20
CA ILE A 3 2.64 54.36 -8.48
C ILE A 3 3.04 53.91 -7.05
N GLY A 4 2.10 53.91 -6.12
CA GLY A 4 2.26 53.32 -4.80
C GLY A 4 1.56 51.96 -4.74
N ASP A 5 2.30 50.90 -4.43
CA ASP A 5 1.75 49.54 -4.30
C ASP A 5 2.47 48.78 -3.18
N PHE A 6 1.75 47.88 -2.49
CA PHE A 6 2.32 47.05 -1.43
C PHE A 6 3.38 46.04 -1.93
N HIS A 7 3.49 45.84 -3.24
CA HIS A 7 4.56 45.07 -3.85
C HIS A 7 5.95 45.67 -3.62
N ALA A 8 6.03 46.97 -3.43
CA ALA A 8 7.27 47.67 -3.07
C ALA A 8 7.49 47.65 -1.56
N ASP A 9 8.44 46.85 -1.09
CA ASP A 9 8.82 46.79 0.32
C ASP A 9 9.81 47.93 0.64
N MET A 10 9.41 48.83 1.55
CA MET A 10 10.22 49.98 1.97
C MET A 10 11.48 49.59 2.75
N GLU A 11 11.51 48.39 3.31
CA GLU A 11 12.65 47.88 4.09
C GLU A 11 13.65 47.09 3.19
N PHE A 12 13.27 46.83 1.93
CA PHE A 12 14.10 46.11 0.97
C PHE A 12 14.73 47.04 -0.06
N GLY A 13 16.05 47.06 -0.10
CA GLY A 13 16.82 47.87 -1.05
C GLY A 13 16.59 49.36 -0.87
N THR A 14 16.07 50.02 -1.92
CA THR A 14 15.74 51.46 -1.91
C THR A 14 14.26 51.74 -1.69
N GLY A 15 13.43 50.68 -1.55
CA GLY A 15 11.98 50.81 -1.53
C GLY A 15 11.35 51.15 -2.89
N VAL A 16 12.14 51.19 -3.96
CA VAL A 16 11.68 51.50 -5.33
C VAL A 16 11.86 50.26 -6.18
N VAL A 17 10.80 49.82 -6.88
CA VAL A 17 10.78 48.65 -7.74
C VAL A 17 10.42 49.05 -9.16
N LYS A 18 11.17 48.52 -10.15
CA LYS A 18 10.84 48.63 -11.58
C LYS A 18 9.80 47.55 -11.89
N ILE A 19 8.69 47.93 -12.50
CA ILE A 19 7.58 47.07 -12.85
C ILE A 19 7.53 46.81 -14.34
N THR A 20 7.55 45.52 -14.76
CA THR A 20 7.44 45.07 -16.16
C THR A 20 6.29 44.05 -16.30
N PRO A 21 5.05 44.52 -16.49
CA PRO A 21 3.86 43.67 -16.46
C PRO A 21 3.82 42.56 -17.51
N ALA A 22 4.60 42.67 -18.61
CA ALA A 22 4.63 41.66 -19.66
C ALA A 22 5.58 40.48 -19.38
N HIS A 23 6.54 40.62 -18.44
CA HIS A 23 7.67 39.70 -18.29
C HIS A 23 7.90 39.20 -16.85
N ASP A 24 7.00 39.50 -15.93
CA ASP A 24 7.02 38.97 -14.57
C ASP A 24 5.59 38.77 -14.05
N PRO A 25 5.26 37.61 -13.48
CA PRO A 25 3.91 37.33 -12.98
C PRO A 25 3.44 38.27 -11.86
N ASN A 26 4.35 38.70 -10.96
CA ASN A 26 4.00 39.61 -9.88
C ASN A 26 3.78 41.03 -10.43
N ASP A 27 4.63 41.46 -11.35
CA ASP A 27 4.50 42.72 -12.04
C ASP A 27 3.21 42.78 -12.89
N PHE A 28 2.80 41.65 -13.47
CA PHE A 28 1.52 41.51 -14.17
C PHE A 28 0.33 41.82 -13.27
N GLU A 29 0.34 41.30 -12.04
CA GLU A 29 -0.71 41.58 -11.04
C GLU A 29 -0.71 43.07 -10.60
N VAL A 30 0.47 43.67 -10.44
CA VAL A 30 0.59 45.12 -10.22
C VAL A 30 0.01 45.89 -11.40
N GLY A 31 0.35 45.46 -12.62
CA GLY A 31 -0.19 46.01 -13.86
C GLY A 31 -1.72 45.96 -13.92
N ASN A 32 -2.32 44.86 -13.49
CA ASN A 32 -3.78 44.72 -13.42
C ASN A 32 -4.39 45.71 -12.41
N ARG A 33 -3.81 45.83 -11.21
CA ARG A 33 -4.33 46.71 -10.14
C ARG A 33 -4.28 48.19 -10.53
N HIS A 34 -3.27 48.55 -11.26
CA HIS A 34 -3.01 49.98 -11.63
C HIS A 34 -3.25 50.31 -13.11
N ASN A 35 -3.80 49.33 -13.87
CA ASN A 35 -4.07 49.46 -15.31
C ASN A 35 -2.84 49.95 -16.09
N LEU A 36 -1.66 49.36 -15.84
CA LEU A 36 -0.41 49.69 -16.50
C LEU A 36 -0.35 49.07 -17.89
N GLU A 37 0.39 49.75 -18.79
CA GLU A 37 0.69 49.24 -20.12
C GLU A 37 1.55 47.94 -20.03
N ARG A 38 1.25 46.98 -20.88
CA ARG A 38 1.96 45.68 -20.94
C ARG A 38 2.86 45.65 -22.18
N ILE A 39 4.05 46.23 -22.07
CA ILE A 39 5.01 46.29 -23.18
C ILE A 39 5.79 44.98 -23.23
N CYS A 40 5.52 44.17 -24.25
CA CYS A 40 6.27 42.95 -24.53
C CYS A 40 7.51 43.29 -25.37
N VAL A 41 8.71 42.90 -24.91
CA VAL A 41 10.00 43.19 -25.56
C VAL A 41 10.64 41.98 -26.23
N MET A 42 9.98 40.82 -26.22
CA MET A 42 10.47 39.58 -26.84
C MET A 42 9.51 39.03 -27.89
N ASN A 43 10.06 38.32 -28.85
CA ASN A 43 9.37 37.44 -29.79
C ASN A 43 9.14 36.03 -29.17
N PRO A 44 8.25 35.20 -29.77
CA PRO A 44 8.03 33.84 -29.29
C PRO A 44 9.27 32.92 -29.26
N ASP A 45 10.28 33.22 -30.10
CA ASP A 45 11.55 32.50 -30.16
C ASP A 45 12.61 33.02 -29.16
N ALA A 46 12.19 33.92 -28.26
CA ALA A 46 13.02 34.56 -27.24
C ALA A 46 14.11 35.52 -27.82
N THR A 47 14.01 35.95 -29.06
CA THR A 47 14.74 37.11 -29.56
C THR A 47 14.04 38.42 -29.14
N MET A 48 14.80 39.49 -29.00
CA MET A 48 14.25 40.81 -28.66
C MET A 48 13.49 41.37 -29.85
N ASN A 49 12.31 41.97 -29.62
CA ASN A 49 11.48 42.57 -30.66
C ASN A 49 11.72 44.09 -30.81
N GLU A 50 10.92 44.72 -31.64
CA GLU A 50 11.01 46.16 -31.94
C GLU A 50 10.85 47.07 -30.70
N ASN A 51 10.09 46.64 -29.70
CA ASN A 51 9.91 47.40 -28.46
C ASN A 51 11.18 47.41 -27.58
N ALA A 52 12.15 46.56 -27.88
CA ALA A 52 13.45 46.54 -27.22
C ALA A 52 14.44 47.55 -27.82
N LEU A 53 13.99 48.39 -28.74
CA LEU A 53 14.75 49.48 -29.36
C LEU A 53 16.08 49.00 -29.97
N GLU A 54 17.22 49.50 -29.48
CA GLU A 54 18.56 49.17 -29.98
C GLU A 54 18.97 47.71 -29.81
N PHE A 55 18.26 46.96 -28.95
CA PHE A 55 18.50 45.52 -28.70
C PHE A 55 17.64 44.62 -29.59
N ASN A 56 16.83 45.17 -30.49
CA ASN A 56 15.97 44.42 -31.42
C ASN A 56 16.78 43.38 -32.22
N GLY A 57 16.24 42.17 -32.33
CA GLY A 57 16.85 41.06 -33.06
C GLY A 57 17.94 40.28 -32.29
N LEU A 58 18.36 40.75 -31.12
CA LEU A 58 19.32 40.02 -30.28
C LEU A 58 18.69 38.85 -29.55
N ASP A 59 19.46 37.77 -29.37
CA ASP A 59 19.12 36.72 -28.43
C ASP A 59 19.04 37.29 -27.00
N ARG A 60 18.14 36.77 -26.19
CA ARG A 60 17.88 37.26 -24.82
C ARG A 60 19.12 37.27 -23.91
N TYR A 61 20.05 36.33 -24.06
CA TYR A 61 21.29 36.30 -23.27
C TYR A 61 22.27 37.39 -23.75
N VAL A 62 22.39 37.54 -25.07
CA VAL A 62 23.22 38.61 -25.68
C VAL A 62 22.65 39.97 -25.32
N ALA A 63 21.33 40.13 -25.37
CA ALA A 63 20.68 41.39 -24.98
C ALA A 63 20.95 41.72 -23.50
N ARG A 64 20.94 40.76 -22.60
CA ARG A 64 21.26 40.95 -21.18
C ARG A 64 22.68 41.52 -20.97
N GLU A 65 23.66 40.99 -21.69
CA GLU A 65 25.04 41.48 -21.63
C GLU A 65 25.13 42.91 -22.19
N LYS A 66 24.50 43.17 -23.32
CA LYS A 66 24.46 44.47 -23.96
C LYS A 66 23.78 45.57 -23.13
N VAL A 67 22.70 45.23 -22.43
CA VAL A 67 22.04 46.16 -21.49
C VAL A 67 22.99 46.54 -20.35
N VAL A 68 23.75 45.57 -19.81
CA VAL A 68 24.75 45.87 -18.76
C VAL A 68 25.89 46.73 -19.29
N GLU A 69 26.39 46.49 -20.53
CA GLU A 69 27.39 47.34 -21.17
C GLU A 69 26.87 48.77 -21.35
N ARG A 70 25.66 48.93 -21.86
CA ARG A 70 25.01 50.25 -22.04
C ARG A 70 24.86 51.01 -20.73
N LEU A 71 24.43 50.35 -19.65
CA LEU A 71 24.32 50.97 -18.34
C LEU A 71 25.69 51.44 -17.79
N LYS A 72 26.78 50.75 -18.15
CA LYS A 72 28.15 51.18 -17.82
C LYS A 72 28.55 52.41 -18.58
N GLU A 73 28.30 52.42 -19.89
CA GLU A 73 28.59 53.56 -20.79
C GLU A 73 27.85 54.82 -20.34
N ASP A 74 26.61 54.68 -19.95
CA ASP A 74 25.77 55.79 -19.48
C ASP A 74 26.07 56.21 -18.02
N ASN A 75 27.06 55.58 -17.34
CA ASN A 75 27.40 55.76 -15.93
C ASN A 75 26.23 55.52 -14.96
N LEU A 76 25.31 54.67 -15.32
CA LEU A 76 24.13 54.28 -14.51
C LEU A 76 24.35 53.00 -13.69
N LEU A 77 25.38 52.21 -13.98
CA LEU A 77 25.70 51.00 -13.29
C LEU A 77 26.50 51.29 -12.01
N ILE A 78 25.87 51.10 -10.84
CA ILE A 78 26.51 51.34 -9.54
C ILE A 78 27.24 50.09 -9.04
N LYS A 79 26.58 48.91 -9.12
CA LYS A 79 27.12 47.66 -8.60
C LYS A 79 26.46 46.45 -9.26
N ILE A 80 27.25 45.40 -9.49
CA ILE A 80 26.76 44.04 -9.80
C ILE A 80 26.87 43.19 -8.53
N LYS A 81 25.78 42.50 -8.16
CA LYS A 81 25.75 41.57 -7.04
C LYS A 81 25.27 40.21 -7.54
N GLU A 82 26.04 39.16 -7.24
CA GLU A 82 25.62 37.80 -7.51
C GLU A 82 24.51 37.40 -6.52
N ILE A 83 23.45 36.79 -7.06
CA ILE A 83 22.34 36.24 -6.29
C ILE A 83 22.02 34.85 -6.80
N THR A 84 21.54 34.01 -5.91
CA THR A 84 21.04 32.67 -6.25
C THR A 84 19.52 32.70 -6.13
N HIS A 85 18.82 32.30 -7.18
CA HIS A 85 17.37 32.21 -7.20
C HIS A 85 16.93 31.00 -8.04
N ASN A 86 15.68 30.55 -7.85
CA ASN A 86 15.10 29.45 -8.63
C ASN A 86 14.71 29.96 -10.02
N VAL A 87 15.10 29.22 -11.07
CA VAL A 87 14.74 29.49 -12.46
C VAL A 87 13.93 28.29 -12.98
N GLY A 88 12.83 28.59 -13.71
CA GLY A 88 12.02 27.59 -14.37
C GLY A 88 12.68 27.03 -15.63
N PHE A 89 12.63 25.73 -15.82
CA PHE A 89 13.04 25.04 -17.04
C PHE A 89 11.88 24.27 -17.66
N SER A 90 11.85 24.19 -18.98
CA SER A 90 10.88 23.34 -19.68
C SER A 90 11.15 21.86 -19.36
N GLU A 91 10.17 21.18 -18.81
CA GLU A 91 10.26 19.73 -18.51
C GLU A 91 10.52 18.87 -19.77
N ARG A 92 10.17 19.38 -20.96
CA ARG A 92 10.29 18.63 -22.21
C ARG A 92 11.59 18.88 -22.95
N THR A 93 12.14 20.11 -22.87
CA THR A 93 13.28 20.54 -23.68
C THR A 93 14.48 20.91 -22.83
N ASP A 94 14.34 20.97 -21.51
CA ASP A 94 15.37 21.42 -20.56
C ASP A 94 15.94 22.81 -20.86
N VAL A 95 15.11 23.67 -21.49
CA VAL A 95 15.45 25.06 -21.80
C VAL A 95 14.85 25.96 -20.74
N MET A 96 15.60 26.99 -20.32
CA MET A 96 15.13 28.00 -19.39
C MET A 96 13.95 28.77 -19.99
N VAL A 97 12.83 28.83 -19.24
CA VAL A 97 11.62 29.55 -19.67
C VAL A 97 11.65 30.99 -19.23
N GLU A 98 11.05 31.86 -20.07
CA GLU A 98 10.83 33.27 -19.75
C GLU A 98 9.32 33.56 -19.71
N PRO A 99 8.81 34.38 -18.77
CA PRO A 99 7.43 34.84 -18.81
C PRO A 99 7.12 35.59 -20.10
N TYR A 100 6.06 35.19 -20.80
CA TYR A 100 5.66 35.73 -22.09
C TYR A 100 4.13 35.83 -22.17
N LEU A 101 3.60 36.98 -22.59
CA LEU A 101 2.17 37.17 -22.76
C LEU A 101 1.69 36.59 -24.09
N SER A 102 0.70 35.69 -24.03
CA SER A 102 0.04 35.14 -25.20
C SER A 102 -1.47 35.06 -24.97
N LYS A 103 -2.26 35.05 -26.04
CA LYS A 103 -3.70 34.83 -25.96
C LYS A 103 -3.92 33.35 -25.61
N GLN A 104 -4.70 33.10 -24.56
CA GLN A 104 -4.98 31.77 -24.06
C GLN A 104 -6.46 31.66 -23.73
N TRP A 105 -6.97 30.43 -23.73
CA TRP A 105 -8.31 30.11 -23.22
C TRP A 105 -8.27 29.87 -21.72
N PHE A 106 -9.19 30.53 -21.01
CA PHE A 106 -9.33 30.41 -19.56
C PHE A 106 -10.75 30.00 -19.16
N VAL A 107 -10.83 29.13 -18.15
CA VAL A 107 -12.06 28.87 -17.42
C VAL A 107 -12.12 29.81 -16.22
N LYS A 108 -13.22 30.59 -16.10
CA LYS A 108 -13.48 31.44 -14.94
C LYS A 108 -13.84 30.58 -13.75
N MET A 109 -12.87 30.37 -12.85
CA MET A 109 -12.94 29.33 -11.80
C MET A 109 -13.79 29.72 -10.60
N ARG A 110 -13.83 31.00 -10.20
CA ARG A 110 -14.46 31.40 -8.93
C ARG A 110 -15.92 30.92 -8.79
N PRO A 111 -16.82 31.11 -9.77
CA PRO A 111 -18.20 30.64 -9.66
C PRO A 111 -18.33 29.11 -9.53
N LEU A 112 -17.43 28.36 -10.20
CA LEU A 112 -17.42 26.90 -10.13
C LEU A 112 -16.93 26.41 -8.77
N ALA A 113 -15.88 27.04 -8.25
CA ALA A 113 -15.30 26.72 -6.96
C ALA A 113 -16.27 27.05 -5.80
N ASP A 114 -16.96 28.19 -5.85
CA ASP A 114 -17.95 28.55 -4.84
C ASP A 114 -19.06 27.51 -4.74
N ARG A 115 -19.51 27.01 -5.89
CA ARG A 115 -20.51 25.95 -5.94
C ARG A 115 -20.02 24.64 -5.29
N VAL A 116 -18.76 24.23 -5.53
CA VAL A 116 -18.16 23.08 -4.86
C VAL A 116 -18.14 23.27 -3.34
N LEU A 117 -17.69 24.45 -2.88
CA LEU A 117 -17.61 24.80 -1.46
C LEU A 117 -18.99 24.76 -0.78
N GLU A 118 -20.05 25.18 -1.48
CA GLU A 118 -21.43 25.11 -1.00
C GLU A 118 -21.92 23.66 -0.90
N VAL A 119 -21.75 22.87 -1.95
CA VAL A 119 -22.20 21.47 -1.99
C VAL A 119 -21.48 20.63 -0.93
N GLN A 120 -20.18 20.85 -0.71
CA GLN A 120 -19.42 20.12 0.32
C GLN A 120 -19.87 20.39 1.76
N LYS A 121 -20.69 21.42 2.00
CA LYS A 121 -21.34 21.69 3.31
C LYS A 121 -22.65 20.93 3.50
N THR A 122 -23.19 20.34 2.45
CA THR A 122 -24.48 19.64 2.46
C THR A 122 -24.32 18.13 2.72
N ASN A 123 -25.44 17.43 2.85
CA ASN A 123 -25.44 15.97 2.91
C ASN A 123 -25.21 15.30 1.54
N ASN A 124 -25.39 16.04 0.44
CA ASN A 124 -25.12 15.57 -0.93
C ASN A 124 -23.72 15.96 -1.38
N LYS A 125 -22.72 15.65 -0.57
CA LYS A 125 -21.32 15.96 -0.82
C LYS A 125 -20.54 14.73 -1.26
N VAL A 126 -19.36 14.94 -1.82
CA VAL A 126 -18.38 13.87 -2.01
C VAL A 126 -17.76 13.50 -0.65
N ASN A 127 -17.85 12.24 -0.29
CA ASN A 127 -17.27 11.71 0.93
C ASN A 127 -15.83 11.23 0.67
N PHE A 128 -14.83 11.78 1.36
CA PHE A 128 -13.42 11.39 1.22
C PHE A 128 -13.04 10.30 2.22
N VAL A 129 -12.42 9.25 1.72
CA VAL A 129 -11.87 8.16 2.54
C VAL A 129 -10.34 8.08 2.29
N PRO A 130 -9.49 8.42 3.27
CA PRO A 130 -9.78 9.01 4.59
C PRO A 130 -10.25 10.47 4.53
N LYS A 131 -11.09 10.84 5.49
CA LYS A 131 -11.71 12.18 5.56
C LYS A 131 -10.70 13.36 5.54
N ARG A 132 -9.47 13.14 6.00
CA ARG A 132 -8.43 14.20 6.01
C ARG A 132 -8.17 14.83 4.64
N PHE A 133 -8.41 14.10 3.56
CA PHE A 133 -8.17 14.56 2.19
C PHE A 133 -9.25 15.52 1.67
N GLU A 134 -10.41 15.58 2.30
CA GLU A 134 -11.44 16.59 2.00
C GLU A 134 -10.87 18.03 2.14
N LYS A 135 -9.98 18.25 3.11
CA LYS A 135 -9.31 19.54 3.31
C LYS A 135 -8.49 19.99 2.10
N ILE A 136 -7.94 19.06 1.32
CA ILE A 136 -7.18 19.39 0.11
C ILE A 136 -8.12 19.94 -0.97
N LEU A 137 -9.26 19.27 -1.20
CA LEU A 137 -10.29 19.78 -2.12
C LEU A 137 -10.74 21.19 -1.71
N LEU A 138 -11.12 21.37 -0.44
CA LEU A 138 -11.60 22.67 0.05
C LEU A 138 -10.57 23.76 -0.12
N HIS A 139 -9.33 23.51 0.30
CA HIS A 139 -8.23 24.49 0.17
C HIS A 139 -7.99 24.90 -1.28
N TRP A 140 -7.92 23.95 -2.21
CA TRP A 140 -7.73 24.25 -3.62
C TRP A 140 -8.90 25.03 -4.23
N MET A 141 -10.13 24.80 -3.78
CA MET A 141 -11.29 25.59 -4.20
C MET A 141 -11.28 27.01 -3.62
N GLU A 142 -10.77 27.19 -2.40
CA GLU A 142 -10.65 28.50 -1.76
C GLU A 142 -9.63 29.41 -2.45
N ILE A 143 -8.45 28.86 -2.79
CA ILE A 143 -7.33 29.63 -3.38
C ILE A 143 -7.30 29.61 -4.91
N THR A 144 -8.28 29.01 -5.57
CA THR A 144 -8.26 28.84 -7.02
C THR A 144 -8.24 30.16 -7.77
N TYR A 145 -7.51 30.19 -8.86
CA TYR A 145 -7.48 31.25 -9.85
C TYR A 145 -7.97 30.71 -11.21
N ASP A 146 -8.20 31.60 -12.18
CA ASP A 146 -8.69 31.21 -13.48
C ASP A 146 -7.75 30.21 -14.17
N TRP A 147 -8.32 29.13 -14.67
CA TRP A 147 -7.57 27.99 -15.20
C TRP A 147 -7.33 28.14 -16.70
N CYS A 148 -6.07 28.32 -17.10
CA CYS A 148 -5.66 28.23 -18.49
C CYS A 148 -5.84 26.79 -19.02
N ILE A 149 -6.66 26.61 -20.03
CA ILE A 149 -7.00 25.31 -20.62
C ILE A 149 -6.37 25.07 -22.00
N SER A 150 -5.74 26.06 -22.61
CA SER A 150 -5.04 25.91 -23.90
C SER A 150 -3.59 25.42 -23.69
N ARG A 151 -3.13 24.56 -24.57
CA ARG A 151 -1.76 24.02 -24.60
C ARG A 151 -1.22 24.10 -26.03
N GLN A 152 0.01 24.56 -26.16
CA GLN A 152 0.76 24.65 -27.42
C GLN A 152 1.46 23.30 -27.68
N LEU A 153 0.64 22.25 -27.92
CA LEU A 153 1.12 20.91 -28.18
C LEU A 153 0.62 20.42 -29.54
N TRP A 154 1.42 19.64 -30.20
CA TRP A 154 1.07 19.06 -31.50
C TRP A 154 -0.02 17.98 -31.40
N TRP A 155 -0.05 17.20 -30.29
CA TRP A 155 -1.00 16.13 -30.06
C TRP A 155 -1.96 16.46 -28.91
N GLY A 156 -3.24 16.31 -29.16
CA GLY A 156 -4.30 16.51 -28.19
C GLY A 156 -5.65 16.82 -28.84
N HIS A 157 -6.64 17.17 -28.04
CA HIS A 157 -7.97 17.61 -28.49
C HIS A 157 -7.89 19.08 -28.91
N ARG A 158 -7.92 19.37 -30.21
CA ARG A 158 -7.91 20.75 -30.69
C ARG A 158 -9.09 21.53 -30.13
N ILE A 159 -8.82 22.77 -29.74
CA ILE A 159 -9.86 23.65 -29.21
C ILE A 159 -10.90 23.91 -30.32
N PRO A 160 -12.20 23.64 -30.05
CA PRO A 160 -13.28 23.80 -31.04
C PRO A 160 -13.68 25.26 -31.17
N ALA A 161 -12.72 26.12 -31.46
CA ALA A 161 -12.89 27.56 -31.68
C ALA A 161 -12.31 27.95 -33.04
N TRP A 162 -12.97 28.87 -33.70
CA TRP A 162 -12.65 29.35 -35.05
C TRP A 162 -12.58 30.86 -35.04
N TYR A 163 -11.63 31.42 -35.74
CA TYR A 163 -11.35 32.85 -35.80
C TYR A 163 -11.48 33.40 -37.23
N LYS A 164 -12.08 34.57 -37.37
CA LYS A 164 -12.11 35.37 -38.61
C LYS A 164 -11.90 36.82 -38.24
N GLY A 165 -10.67 37.30 -38.33
CA GLY A 165 -10.30 38.59 -37.76
C GLY A 165 -10.46 38.63 -36.25
N ASP A 166 -11.27 39.53 -35.73
CA ASP A 166 -11.62 39.62 -34.30
C ASP A 166 -12.84 38.79 -33.88
N GLU A 167 -13.51 38.14 -34.83
CA GLU A 167 -14.66 37.27 -34.55
C GLU A 167 -14.21 35.91 -34.07
N VAL A 168 -14.91 35.39 -33.05
CA VAL A 168 -14.68 34.05 -32.48
C VAL A 168 -15.98 33.26 -32.54
N TYR A 169 -15.91 32.07 -33.12
CA TYR A 169 -16.98 31.11 -33.14
C TYR A 169 -16.55 29.84 -32.41
N VAL A 170 -17.38 29.32 -31.51
CA VAL A 170 -17.14 28.06 -30.81
C VAL A 170 -18.10 27.00 -31.34
N GLY A 171 -17.55 25.93 -31.91
CA GLY A 171 -18.33 24.82 -32.47
C GLY A 171 -17.44 23.73 -33.02
N MET A 172 -18.03 22.51 -33.16
CA MET A 172 -17.31 21.34 -33.64
C MET A 172 -16.83 21.45 -35.08
N GLU A 173 -17.56 22.22 -35.92
CA GLU A 173 -17.27 22.44 -37.32
C GLU A 173 -17.14 23.93 -37.58
N ALA A 174 -16.37 24.28 -38.60
CA ALA A 174 -16.27 25.66 -39.06
C ALA A 174 -17.64 26.20 -39.51
N PRO A 175 -17.90 27.49 -39.32
CA PRO A 175 -19.02 28.14 -40.01
C PRO A 175 -18.91 27.95 -41.54
N LYS A 176 -20.05 27.90 -42.22
CA LYS A 176 -20.08 27.70 -43.69
C LYS A 176 -19.45 28.80 -44.52
N GLU A 177 -19.28 29.95 -43.91
CA GLU A 177 -18.65 31.12 -44.52
C GLU A 177 -17.14 30.94 -44.58
N GLU A 178 -16.51 31.35 -45.71
CA GLU A 178 -15.06 31.26 -45.91
C GLU A 178 -14.28 32.21 -45.00
N GLY A 179 -13.03 31.85 -44.69
CA GLY A 179 -12.08 32.67 -43.95
C GLY A 179 -11.97 32.36 -42.45
N TRP A 180 -12.70 31.35 -41.95
CA TRP A 180 -12.56 30.88 -40.58
C TRP A 180 -11.36 29.93 -40.44
N VAL A 181 -10.52 30.18 -39.43
CA VAL A 181 -9.36 29.37 -39.11
C VAL A 181 -9.53 28.78 -37.70
N GLN A 182 -9.39 27.47 -37.56
CA GLN A 182 -9.47 26.82 -36.26
C GLN A 182 -8.29 27.19 -35.37
N ASP A 183 -8.55 27.28 -34.07
CA ASP A 183 -7.50 27.43 -33.05
C ASP A 183 -6.42 26.35 -33.23
N VAL A 184 -5.15 26.72 -33.11
CA VAL A 184 -4.01 25.82 -33.29
C VAL A 184 -3.70 25.04 -32.00
N ASP A 185 -4.16 25.55 -30.87
CA ASP A 185 -3.92 24.96 -29.55
C ASP A 185 -4.83 23.75 -29.28
N VAL A 186 -4.42 22.95 -28.33
CA VAL A 186 -5.18 21.82 -27.83
C VAL A 186 -5.61 22.07 -26.39
N LEU A 187 -6.68 21.35 -25.96
CA LEU A 187 -7.15 21.41 -24.58
C LEU A 187 -6.16 20.74 -23.61
N ASP A 188 -6.07 21.29 -22.41
CA ASP A 188 -5.42 20.64 -21.26
C ASP A 188 -5.98 19.23 -21.07
N THR A 189 -5.12 18.26 -20.88
CA THR A 189 -5.48 16.85 -20.62
C THR A 189 -6.53 16.71 -19.51
N TRP A 190 -6.39 17.51 -18.46
CA TRP A 190 -7.32 17.48 -17.33
C TRP A 190 -8.71 18.03 -17.65
N PHE A 191 -8.85 18.80 -18.72
CA PHE A 191 -10.14 19.33 -19.14
C PHE A 191 -11.06 18.21 -19.64
N SER A 192 -10.57 17.37 -20.54
CA SER A 192 -11.33 16.22 -21.06
C SER A 192 -11.41 15.07 -20.07
N SER A 193 -10.33 14.77 -19.32
CA SER A 193 -10.31 13.68 -18.34
C SER A 193 -11.28 13.91 -17.17
N ALA A 194 -11.62 15.14 -16.86
CA ALA A 194 -12.58 15.49 -15.82
C ALA A 194 -14.05 15.16 -16.21
N LEU A 195 -14.31 14.92 -17.50
CA LEU A 195 -15.63 14.48 -17.98
C LEU A 195 -15.90 12.98 -17.73
N TRP A 196 -14.87 12.21 -17.35
CA TRP A 196 -14.90 10.76 -17.19
C TRP A 196 -16.14 10.22 -16.45
N PRO A 197 -16.57 10.76 -15.29
CA PRO A 197 -17.65 10.18 -14.50
C PRO A 197 -19.01 10.13 -15.20
N PHE A 198 -19.24 10.96 -16.20
CA PHE A 198 -20.52 11.08 -16.90
C PHE A 198 -20.42 10.93 -18.42
N SER A 199 -19.32 11.34 -19.05
CA SER A 199 -19.17 11.19 -20.51
C SER A 199 -19.11 9.73 -20.94
N THR A 200 -18.48 8.85 -20.16
CA THR A 200 -18.42 7.41 -20.43
C THR A 200 -19.78 6.70 -20.26
N LEU A 201 -20.74 7.36 -19.64
CA LEU A 201 -22.11 6.88 -19.46
C LEU A 201 -23.09 7.40 -20.52
N GLY A 202 -22.57 8.07 -21.56
CA GLY A 202 -23.38 8.55 -22.68
C GLY A 202 -23.84 10.01 -22.60
N TRP A 203 -23.34 10.80 -21.61
CA TRP A 203 -23.59 12.24 -21.60
C TRP A 203 -22.90 12.91 -22.83
N PRO A 204 -23.50 13.93 -23.48
CA PRO A 204 -24.72 14.64 -23.08
C PRO A 204 -26.02 14.03 -23.58
N ASP A 205 -26.01 13.14 -24.56
CA ASP A 205 -27.19 12.76 -25.34
C ASP A 205 -28.08 11.72 -24.63
N ASN A 206 -27.47 10.68 -24.05
CA ASN A 206 -28.23 9.55 -23.47
C ASN A 206 -27.48 8.94 -22.28
N MET A 207 -27.37 9.69 -21.18
CA MET A 207 -26.65 9.26 -19.99
C MET A 207 -27.37 8.13 -19.23
N ASP A 208 -26.68 7.03 -18.94
CA ASP A 208 -27.20 5.95 -18.11
C ASP A 208 -27.18 6.34 -16.62
N SER A 209 -28.32 6.79 -16.12
CA SER A 209 -28.49 7.27 -14.74
C SER A 209 -28.36 6.19 -13.67
N ARG A 210 -28.32 4.88 -14.04
CA ARG A 210 -28.12 3.79 -13.07
C ARG A 210 -26.73 3.83 -12.42
N TYR A 211 -25.75 4.35 -13.15
CA TYR A 211 -24.34 4.39 -12.73
C TYR A 211 -23.85 5.80 -12.40
N PHE A 212 -24.76 6.79 -12.40
CA PHE A 212 -24.43 8.16 -12.09
C PHE A 212 -25.36 8.75 -11.00
N PRO A 213 -24.82 9.38 -9.93
CA PRO A 213 -23.39 9.47 -9.57
C PRO A 213 -22.73 8.11 -9.38
N ASN A 214 -21.44 8.00 -9.73
CA ASN A 214 -20.70 6.77 -9.49
C ASN A 214 -20.65 6.46 -7.98
N ASP A 215 -20.53 5.19 -7.59
CA ASP A 215 -20.46 4.85 -6.17
C ASP A 215 -19.11 5.24 -5.56
N VAL A 216 -17.99 4.92 -6.23
CA VAL A 216 -16.67 5.22 -5.73
C VAL A 216 -15.67 5.59 -6.84
N LEU A 217 -14.91 6.65 -6.59
CA LEU A 217 -13.67 6.97 -7.31
C LEU A 217 -12.47 6.50 -6.49
N VAL A 218 -11.53 5.78 -7.12
CA VAL A 218 -10.26 5.38 -6.49
C VAL A 218 -9.12 6.13 -7.17
N THR A 219 -8.31 6.87 -6.41
CA THR A 219 -7.20 7.67 -6.96
C THR A 219 -6.13 7.98 -5.93
N GLY A 220 -4.93 8.39 -6.40
CA GLY A 220 -3.85 8.88 -5.55
C GLY A 220 -4.13 10.29 -5.00
N TYR A 221 -3.54 10.58 -3.85
CA TYR A 221 -3.71 11.90 -3.22
C TYR A 221 -3.06 13.04 -4.02
N ASP A 222 -2.04 12.75 -4.81
CA ASP A 222 -1.25 13.73 -5.55
C ASP A 222 -2.01 14.37 -6.71
N ILE A 223 -3.06 13.73 -7.21
CA ILE A 223 -3.89 14.26 -8.30
C ILE A 223 -5.27 14.75 -7.83
N ILE A 224 -5.49 14.92 -6.53
CA ILE A 224 -6.71 15.56 -6.04
C ILE A 224 -6.91 16.95 -6.67
N PRO A 225 -5.90 17.85 -6.69
CA PRO A 225 -6.06 19.16 -7.30
C PRO A 225 -6.28 19.13 -8.81
N PHE A 226 -5.69 18.14 -9.48
CA PHE A 226 -5.69 18.08 -10.95
C PHE A 226 -6.88 17.35 -11.52
N TRP A 227 -7.31 16.26 -10.90
CA TRP A 227 -8.37 15.41 -11.42
C TRP A 227 -9.65 15.45 -10.59
N VAL A 228 -9.56 15.17 -9.28
CA VAL A 228 -10.75 15.11 -8.42
C VAL A 228 -11.48 16.46 -8.38
N CYS A 229 -10.76 17.55 -8.12
CA CYS A 229 -11.34 18.90 -8.12
C CYS A 229 -12.07 19.20 -9.43
N ARG A 230 -11.43 18.88 -10.57
CA ARG A 230 -11.98 19.15 -11.89
C ARG A 230 -13.20 18.31 -12.21
N MET A 231 -13.21 17.02 -11.82
CA MET A 231 -14.41 16.18 -11.96
C MET A 231 -15.58 16.74 -11.14
N VAL A 232 -15.31 17.18 -9.91
CA VAL A 232 -16.38 17.70 -9.03
C VAL A 232 -16.99 18.97 -9.60
N PHE A 233 -16.19 19.99 -9.95
CA PHE A 233 -16.79 21.24 -10.45
C PHE A 233 -17.40 21.12 -11.86
N GLN A 234 -16.82 20.29 -12.74
CA GLN A 234 -17.40 20.06 -14.06
C GLN A 234 -18.71 19.26 -13.96
N SER A 235 -18.76 18.22 -13.13
CA SER A 235 -19.98 17.46 -12.91
C SER A 235 -21.10 18.34 -12.36
N LEU A 236 -20.82 19.16 -11.35
CA LEU A 236 -21.77 20.11 -10.79
C LEU A 236 -22.23 21.14 -11.84
N HIS A 237 -21.33 21.56 -12.75
CA HIS A 237 -21.68 22.51 -13.79
C HIS A 237 -22.57 21.90 -14.89
N PHE A 238 -22.22 20.72 -15.36
CA PHE A 238 -22.87 20.11 -16.52
C PHE A 238 -24.10 19.24 -16.18
N THR A 239 -24.15 18.67 -14.97
CA THR A 239 -25.19 17.70 -14.58
C THR A 239 -25.97 18.07 -13.33
N ASP A 240 -25.61 19.15 -12.64
CA ASP A 240 -26.14 19.55 -11.32
C ASP A 240 -25.93 18.53 -10.19
N ASN A 241 -25.11 17.51 -10.41
CA ASN A 241 -24.85 16.44 -9.45
C ASN A 241 -23.36 16.28 -9.15
N ILE A 242 -23.06 15.70 -7.97
CA ILE A 242 -21.70 15.23 -7.65
C ILE A 242 -21.32 14.08 -8.59
N PRO A 243 -20.04 13.92 -8.96
CA PRO A 243 -19.63 12.89 -9.91
C PRO A 243 -19.62 11.48 -9.31
N PHE A 244 -19.34 11.36 -8.03
CA PHE A 244 -19.24 10.11 -7.27
C PHE A 244 -19.56 10.36 -5.79
N LYS A 245 -20.07 9.32 -5.10
CA LYS A 245 -20.43 9.39 -3.68
C LYS A 245 -19.20 9.38 -2.79
N ASP A 246 -18.32 8.39 -2.99
CA ASP A 246 -17.09 8.21 -2.24
C ASP A 246 -15.86 8.50 -3.11
N CYS A 247 -14.85 9.15 -2.52
CA CYS A 247 -13.52 9.31 -3.09
C CYS A 247 -12.51 8.57 -2.21
N LEU A 248 -12.15 7.35 -2.63
CA LEU A 248 -11.17 6.52 -1.93
C LEU A 248 -9.77 6.91 -2.38
N ILE A 249 -9.00 7.43 -1.44
CA ILE A 249 -7.63 7.89 -1.70
C ILE A 249 -6.64 6.82 -1.28
N HIS A 250 -5.80 6.40 -2.22
CA HIS A 250 -4.64 5.55 -1.93
C HIS A 250 -3.35 6.38 -1.87
N GLY A 251 -2.32 5.81 -1.24
CA GLY A 251 -0.96 6.36 -1.23
C GLY A 251 -0.19 6.02 -2.50
N LEU A 252 1.04 6.53 -2.58
CA LEU A 252 1.97 6.23 -3.66
C LEU A 252 2.84 5.03 -3.33
N ILE A 253 3.26 4.30 -4.37
CA ILE A 253 4.23 3.22 -4.22
C ILE A 253 5.62 3.83 -4.25
N ARG A 254 6.43 3.47 -3.25
CA ARG A 254 7.81 3.94 -3.07
C ARG A 254 8.78 2.77 -3.08
N ASP A 255 10.04 3.06 -3.37
CA ASP A 255 11.10 2.05 -3.27
C ASP A 255 11.39 1.64 -1.81
N LYS A 256 12.26 0.66 -1.59
CA LYS A 256 12.64 0.18 -0.24
C LYS A 256 13.18 1.29 0.67
N GLN A 257 13.82 2.32 0.10
CA GLN A 257 14.33 3.50 0.80
C GLN A 257 13.25 4.58 1.06
N GLY A 258 12.05 4.40 0.55
CA GLY A 258 10.93 5.33 0.69
C GLY A 258 10.96 6.49 -0.32
N ARG A 259 11.79 6.43 -1.36
CA ARG A 259 11.85 7.43 -2.43
C ARG A 259 10.74 7.20 -3.45
N LYS A 260 10.24 8.26 -4.06
CA LYS A 260 9.28 8.16 -5.16
C LYS A 260 9.94 7.42 -6.34
N MET A 261 9.24 6.44 -6.90
CA MET A 261 9.69 5.75 -8.11
C MET A 261 9.61 6.68 -9.31
N SER A 262 10.67 6.76 -10.09
CA SER A 262 10.73 7.56 -11.31
C SER A 262 11.66 6.92 -12.35
N LYS A 263 11.40 7.21 -13.63
CA LYS A 263 12.25 6.73 -14.73
C LYS A 263 13.68 7.26 -14.63
N SER A 264 13.83 8.51 -14.18
CA SER A 264 15.15 9.16 -14.02
C SER A 264 16.01 8.53 -12.92
N LEU A 265 15.40 7.97 -11.87
CA LEU A 265 16.12 7.28 -10.80
C LEU A 265 16.35 5.79 -11.10
N GLY A 266 15.73 5.24 -12.13
CA GLY A 266 15.84 3.81 -12.46
C GLY A 266 15.39 2.87 -11.33
N ASN A 267 14.58 3.37 -10.39
CA ASN A 267 14.12 2.62 -9.20
C ASN A 267 12.68 2.11 -9.35
N GLY A 268 12.13 2.16 -10.55
CA GLY A 268 10.82 1.60 -10.88
C GLY A 268 10.90 0.07 -10.96
N VAL A 269 9.81 -0.58 -10.55
CA VAL A 269 9.60 -2.03 -10.69
C VAL A 269 8.55 -2.23 -11.77
N ASP A 270 8.84 -3.09 -12.77
CA ASP A 270 7.85 -3.45 -13.77
C ASP A 270 6.85 -4.45 -13.15
N PRO A 271 5.55 -4.10 -13.09
CA PRO A 271 4.55 -5.02 -12.58
C PRO A 271 4.47 -6.34 -13.36
N MET A 272 4.84 -6.34 -14.66
CA MET A 272 4.79 -7.55 -15.48
C MET A 272 5.85 -8.56 -15.07
N ASP A 273 7.06 -8.11 -14.73
CA ASP A 273 8.12 -8.99 -14.21
C ASP A 273 7.69 -9.65 -12.89
N VAL A 274 7.04 -8.88 -12.00
CA VAL A 274 6.51 -9.40 -10.73
C VAL A 274 5.38 -10.40 -10.95
N ILE A 275 4.51 -10.14 -11.91
CA ILE A 275 3.39 -11.03 -12.27
C ILE A 275 3.93 -12.34 -12.87
N GLU A 276 4.96 -12.28 -13.70
CA GLU A 276 5.58 -13.46 -14.29
C GLU A 276 6.23 -14.36 -13.23
N GLU A 277 6.85 -13.78 -12.21
CA GLU A 277 7.53 -14.53 -11.14
C GLU A 277 6.58 -15.04 -10.05
N TYR A 278 5.66 -14.20 -9.57
CA TYR A 278 4.83 -14.51 -8.38
C TYR A 278 3.32 -14.63 -8.69
N GLY A 279 2.89 -14.34 -9.91
CA GLY A 279 1.49 -14.33 -10.30
C GLY A 279 0.74 -13.04 -9.96
N ALA A 280 -0.30 -12.74 -10.75
CA ALA A 280 -1.08 -11.53 -10.60
C ALA A 280 -1.79 -11.42 -9.22
N ASP A 281 -2.30 -12.52 -8.68
CA ASP A 281 -2.99 -12.55 -7.40
C ASP A 281 -2.08 -12.16 -6.23
N SER A 282 -0.79 -12.53 -6.29
CA SER A 282 0.19 -12.16 -5.26
C SER A 282 0.41 -10.66 -5.23
N LEU A 283 0.61 -10.05 -6.40
CA LEU A 283 0.78 -8.60 -6.51
C LEU A 283 -0.48 -7.84 -6.10
N ARG A 284 -1.66 -8.28 -6.56
CA ARG A 284 -2.95 -7.66 -6.24
C ARG A 284 -3.21 -7.65 -4.72
N PHE A 285 -3.05 -8.78 -4.06
CA PHE A 285 -3.26 -8.88 -2.62
C PHE A 285 -2.24 -8.04 -1.85
N PHE A 286 -0.96 -8.08 -2.24
CA PHE A 286 0.07 -7.23 -1.64
C PHE A 286 -0.30 -5.75 -1.73
N LEU A 287 -0.65 -5.25 -2.92
CA LEU A 287 -0.95 -3.83 -3.15
C LEU A 287 -2.20 -3.36 -2.40
N THR A 288 -3.21 -4.22 -2.27
CA THR A 288 -4.50 -3.83 -1.66
C THR A 288 -4.52 -3.96 -0.14
N THR A 289 -3.73 -4.89 0.43
CA THR A 289 -3.86 -5.23 1.85
C THR A 289 -2.69 -4.80 2.74
N ASN A 290 -1.56 -4.37 2.16
CA ASN A 290 -0.37 -4.04 2.95
C ASN A 290 -0.28 -2.58 3.41
N THR A 291 -1.30 -1.77 3.14
CA THR A 291 -1.32 -0.37 3.59
C THR A 291 -2.73 0.09 3.92
N ALA A 292 -2.85 1.03 4.87
CA ALA A 292 -4.11 1.69 5.16
C ALA A 292 -4.44 2.75 4.08
N PRO A 293 -5.72 3.09 3.86
CA PRO A 293 -6.11 4.11 2.89
C PRO A 293 -5.35 5.43 3.07
N GLY A 294 -4.86 5.98 1.97
CA GLY A 294 -4.13 7.24 1.92
C GLY A 294 -2.70 7.23 2.49
N MET A 295 -2.14 6.07 2.76
CA MET A 295 -0.76 5.90 3.21
C MET A 295 0.11 5.34 2.08
N ASP A 296 1.34 5.86 1.95
CA ASP A 296 2.30 5.35 0.99
C ASP A 296 2.71 3.91 1.31
N LEU A 297 2.88 3.11 0.27
CA LEU A 297 3.33 1.73 0.35
C LEU A 297 4.79 1.64 -0.10
N ARG A 298 5.66 1.10 0.74
CA ARG A 298 7.02 0.71 0.32
C ARG A 298 6.94 -0.65 -0.36
N TYR A 299 7.38 -0.70 -1.61
CA TYR A 299 7.49 -1.96 -2.33
C TYR A 299 8.56 -2.83 -1.68
N ASP A 300 8.18 -4.07 -1.41
CA ASP A 300 9.06 -5.09 -0.82
C ASP A 300 8.73 -6.43 -1.47
N GLU A 301 9.67 -6.94 -2.25
CA GLU A 301 9.54 -8.19 -3.00
C GLU A 301 9.35 -9.40 -2.08
N GLU A 302 10.00 -9.42 -0.90
CA GLU A 302 9.84 -10.49 0.07
C GLU A 302 8.39 -10.59 0.60
N LYS A 303 7.68 -9.46 0.67
CA LYS A 303 6.26 -9.46 1.03
C LYS A 303 5.38 -10.00 -0.10
N VAL A 304 5.72 -9.71 -1.36
CA VAL A 304 5.02 -10.32 -2.51
C VAL A 304 5.24 -11.84 -2.51
N LYS A 305 6.47 -12.28 -2.29
CA LYS A 305 6.81 -13.70 -2.15
C LYS A 305 6.09 -14.37 -0.96
N SER A 306 5.95 -13.67 0.16
CA SER A 306 5.16 -14.16 1.30
C SER A 306 3.69 -14.36 0.92
N THR A 307 3.13 -13.48 0.09
CA THR A 307 1.77 -13.64 -0.45
C THR A 307 1.68 -14.84 -1.39
N TRP A 308 2.67 -15.05 -2.25
CA TRP A 308 2.75 -16.24 -3.11
C TRP A 308 2.78 -17.53 -2.27
N ASN A 309 3.56 -17.56 -1.18
CA ASN A 309 3.57 -18.70 -0.25
C ASN A 309 2.19 -18.92 0.41
N PHE A 310 1.47 -17.84 0.72
CA PHE A 310 0.10 -17.92 1.25
C PHE A 310 -0.87 -18.53 0.23
N ILE A 311 -0.78 -18.12 -1.04
CA ILE A 311 -1.58 -18.71 -2.13
C ILE A 311 -1.28 -20.21 -2.28
N ASN A 312 -0.02 -20.60 -2.26
CA ASN A 312 0.38 -22.01 -2.31
C ASN A 312 -0.19 -22.83 -1.14
N LYS A 313 -0.23 -22.22 0.06
CA LYS A 313 -0.83 -22.88 1.23
C LYS A 313 -2.34 -23.06 1.05
N LEU A 314 -3.05 -22.02 0.56
CA LEU A 314 -4.48 -22.12 0.24
C LEU A 314 -4.74 -23.19 -0.82
N TRP A 315 -3.93 -23.22 -1.89
CA TRP A 315 -4.03 -24.24 -2.93
C TRP A 315 -3.90 -25.66 -2.39
N ASN A 316 -2.88 -25.91 -1.57
CA ASN A 316 -2.65 -27.22 -0.98
C ASN A 316 -3.77 -27.63 0.01
N ALA A 317 -4.28 -26.68 0.78
CA ALA A 317 -5.44 -26.88 1.64
C ALA A 317 -6.69 -27.22 0.83
N SER A 318 -6.93 -26.51 -0.26
CA SER A 318 -8.04 -26.77 -1.18
C SER A 318 -7.92 -28.15 -1.82
N ARG A 319 -6.71 -28.53 -2.24
CA ARG A 319 -6.44 -29.87 -2.77
C ARG A 319 -6.76 -30.97 -1.76
N PHE A 320 -6.39 -30.78 -0.48
CA PHE A 320 -6.77 -31.71 0.57
C PHE A 320 -8.29 -31.86 0.69
N VAL A 321 -9.03 -30.74 0.70
CA VAL A 321 -10.49 -30.78 0.75
C VAL A 321 -11.07 -31.51 -0.46
N LEU A 322 -10.61 -31.19 -1.66
CA LEU A 322 -11.10 -31.79 -2.91
C LEU A 322 -10.85 -33.30 -2.97
N ILE A 323 -9.69 -33.80 -2.53
CA ILE A 323 -9.40 -35.24 -2.46
C ILE A 323 -10.39 -35.94 -1.51
N ASN A 324 -10.72 -35.32 -0.39
CA ASN A 324 -11.70 -35.88 0.56
C ASN A 324 -13.14 -35.83 0.03
N MET A 325 -13.39 -35.14 -1.10
CA MET A 325 -14.70 -35.00 -1.75
C MET A 325 -14.86 -35.86 -3.00
N GLU A 326 -13.91 -36.77 -3.33
CA GLU A 326 -13.91 -37.52 -4.59
C GLU A 326 -15.24 -38.28 -4.81
N ASP A 327 -15.81 -38.88 -3.77
CA ASP A 327 -17.11 -39.60 -3.82
C ASP A 327 -18.28 -38.77 -3.25
N PHE A 328 -18.07 -37.50 -2.88
CA PHE A 328 -19.06 -36.69 -2.18
C PHE A 328 -20.06 -36.06 -3.16
N LYS A 329 -21.35 -36.40 -2.99
CA LYS A 329 -22.45 -35.93 -3.84
C LYS A 329 -23.28 -34.86 -3.11
N LYS A 330 -24.13 -34.19 -3.90
CA LYS A 330 -25.01 -33.14 -3.36
C LYS A 330 -25.96 -33.68 -2.27
N GLU A 331 -26.39 -34.92 -2.41
CA GLU A 331 -27.25 -35.62 -1.45
C GLU A 331 -26.58 -35.86 -0.10
N ASP A 332 -25.24 -35.93 -0.08
CA ASP A 332 -24.44 -36.15 1.13
C ASP A 332 -24.25 -34.88 1.94
N TYR A 333 -24.55 -33.72 1.35
CA TYR A 333 -24.37 -32.42 2.00
C TYR A 333 -25.37 -32.22 3.14
N THR A 334 -24.85 -32.14 4.37
CA THR A 334 -25.65 -31.89 5.59
C THR A 334 -24.84 -31.07 6.60
N LEU A 335 -25.53 -30.22 7.36
CA LEU A 335 -24.99 -29.47 8.48
C LEU A 335 -25.69 -29.92 9.80
N ASP A 336 -26.30 -31.10 9.82
CA ASP A 336 -26.90 -31.68 11.00
C ASP A 336 -25.87 -32.47 11.82
N ASN A 337 -26.09 -32.59 13.12
CA ASN A 337 -25.24 -33.34 14.04
C ASN A 337 -23.75 -32.89 14.02
N LEU A 338 -23.52 -31.60 14.04
CA LEU A 338 -22.19 -31.01 14.12
C LEU A 338 -21.45 -31.43 15.40
N ASN A 339 -20.21 -31.87 15.28
CA ASN A 339 -19.31 -32.03 16.42
C ASN A 339 -18.74 -30.70 16.91
N ASP A 340 -18.01 -30.69 18.01
CA ASP A 340 -17.47 -29.45 18.60
C ASP A 340 -16.44 -28.77 17.69
N GLN A 341 -15.63 -29.54 16.94
CA GLN A 341 -14.64 -29.00 15.98
C GLN A 341 -15.33 -28.29 14.80
N ASP A 342 -16.43 -28.89 14.30
CA ASP A 342 -17.23 -28.30 13.23
C ASP A 342 -17.91 -26.99 13.68
N LYS A 343 -18.48 -27.00 14.89
CA LYS A 343 -19.08 -25.81 15.51
C LYS A 343 -18.04 -24.70 15.76
N TRP A 344 -16.84 -25.09 16.18
CA TRP A 344 -15.72 -24.17 16.39
C TRP A 344 -15.35 -23.42 15.10
N ILE A 345 -15.08 -24.14 14.00
CA ILE A 345 -14.67 -23.50 12.75
C ILE A 345 -15.80 -22.67 12.13
N LEU A 346 -17.06 -23.11 12.21
CA LEU A 346 -18.20 -22.32 11.76
C LEU A 346 -18.35 -21.03 12.56
N THR A 347 -18.11 -21.07 13.88
CA THR A 347 -18.09 -19.87 14.71
C THR A 347 -16.97 -18.90 14.28
N LYS A 348 -15.74 -19.41 14.07
CA LYS A 348 -14.60 -18.63 13.58
C LYS A 348 -14.89 -18.04 12.20
N LEU A 349 -15.43 -18.82 11.28
CA LEU A 349 -15.84 -18.36 9.95
C LEU A 349 -16.85 -17.21 10.04
N ASN A 350 -17.90 -17.36 10.84
CA ASN A 350 -18.92 -16.32 10.99
C ASN A 350 -18.37 -15.03 11.62
N GLN A 351 -17.47 -15.13 12.58
CA GLN A 351 -16.77 -13.97 13.14
C GLN A 351 -15.92 -13.27 12.08
N THR A 352 -15.22 -14.04 11.25
CA THR A 352 -14.44 -13.56 10.12
C THR A 352 -15.32 -12.86 9.09
N ILE A 353 -16.42 -13.48 8.65
CA ILE A 353 -17.38 -12.88 7.71
C ILE A 353 -17.88 -11.51 8.22
N LYS A 354 -18.22 -11.44 9.51
CA LYS A 354 -18.71 -10.20 10.14
C LYS A 354 -17.67 -9.09 10.07
N GLU A 355 -16.42 -9.37 10.44
CA GLU A 355 -15.36 -8.36 10.44
C GLU A 355 -14.92 -7.97 9.02
N VAL A 356 -14.82 -8.95 8.11
CA VAL A 356 -14.52 -8.70 6.70
C VAL A 356 -15.56 -7.77 6.08
N ARG A 357 -16.86 -8.06 6.21
CA ARG A 357 -17.92 -7.19 5.66
C ARG A 357 -17.88 -5.79 6.24
N LYS A 358 -17.75 -5.67 7.56
CA LYS A 358 -17.65 -4.37 8.25
C LYS A 358 -16.44 -3.56 7.77
N SER A 359 -15.31 -4.20 7.52
CA SER A 359 -14.09 -3.55 7.05
C SER A 359 -14.14 -3.22 5.55
N MET A 360 -14.78 -4.08 4.73
CA MET A 360 -15.05 -3.79 3.32
C MET A 360 -15.93 -2.54 3.16
N ASP A 361 -16.99 -2.41 3.95
CA ASP A 361 -17.89 -1.24 3.93
C ASP A 361 -17.16 0.08 4.28
N LYS A 362 -15.99 -0.01 4.93
CA LYS A 362 -15.15 1.14 5.30
C LYS A 362 -13.91 1.32 4.41
N TYR A 363 -13.72 0.45 3.43
CA TYR A 363 -12.51 0.38 2.61
C TYR A 363 -11.22 0.09 3.40
N ASP A 364 -11.33 -0.53 4.59
CA ASP A 364 -10.19 -0.93 5.42
C ASP A 364 -9.59 -2.27 4.93
N PHE A 365 -9.12 -2.30 3.68
CA PHE A 365 -8.67 -3.53 3.02
C PHE A 365 -7.47 -4.20 3.70
N ASN A 366 -6.63 -3.44 4.38
CA ASN A 366 -5.56 -3.99 5.20
C ASN A 366 -6.07 -4.82 6.38
N ILE A 367 -7.18 -4.40 7.02
CA ILE A 367 -7.84 -5.17 8.07
C ILE A 367 -8.45 -6.43 7.47
N VAL A 368 -9.11 -6.31 6.32
CA VAL A 368 -9.67 -7.48 5.59
C VAL A 368 -8.58 -8.50 5.30
N GLY A 369 -7.45 -8.06 4.71
CA GLY A 369 -6.34 -8.95 4.38
C GLY A 369 -5.77 -9.67 5.59
N ASN A 370 -5.54 -8.97 6.70
CA ASN A 370 -5.03 -9.56 7.94
C ASN A 370 -6.02 -10.54 8.56
N THR A 371 -7.31 -10.21 8.55
CA THR A 371 -8.39 -11.06 9.09
C THR A 371 -8.50 -12.36 8.29
N LEU A 372 -8.51 -12.26 6.96
CA LEU A 372 -8.56 -13.43 6.07
C LEU A 372 -7.30 -14.27 6.18
N TYR A 373 -6.12 -13.65 6.18
CA TYR A 373 -4.86 -14.36 6.36
C TYR A 373 -4.83 -15.16 7.67
N SER A 374 -5.20 -14.51 8.78
CA SER A 374 -5.21 -15.15 10.09
C SER A 374 -6.20 -16.33 10.14
N PHE A 375 -7.41 -16.15 9.66
CA PHE A 375 -8.42 -17.21 9.64
C PHE A 375 -7.98 -18.39 8.75
N ILE A 376 -7.52 -18.09 7.52
CA ILE A 376 -7.15 -19.13 6.55
C ILE A 376 -5.90 -19.88 7.01
N TRP A 377 -4.86 -19.16 7.40
CA TRP A 377 -3.58 -19.77 7.78
C TRP A 377 -3.68 -20.48 9.13
N ASN A 378 -4.11 -19.76 10.19
CA ASN A 378 -4.01 -20.27 11.54
C ASN A 378 -5.20 -21.14 11.94
N ASP A 379 -6.44 -20.76 11.57
CA ASP A 379 -7.62 -21.49 12.03
C ASP A 379 -8.01 -22.61 11.06
N PHE A 380 -8.07 -22.32 9.74
CA PHE A 380 -8.48 -23.33 8.76
C PHE A 380 -7.35 -24.32 8.44
N CYS A 381 -6.21 -23.83 7.93
CA CYS A 381 -5.14 -24.71 7.44
C CYS A 381 -4.38 -25.42 8.55
N ASP A 382 -3.97 -24.70 9.61
CA ASP A 382 -3.11 -25.28 10.65
C ASP A 382 -3.87 -26.06 11.72
N LYS A 383 -5.17 -25.75 11.92
CA LYS A 383 -5.96 -26.37 12.98
C LYS A 383 -7.10 -27.22 12.44
N TYR A 384 -8.08 -26.62 11.73
CA TYR A 384 -9.29 -27.32 11.37
C TYR A 384 -9.05 -28.48 10.40
N ILE A 385 -8.20 -28.31 9.41
CA ILE A 385 -7.82 -29.42 8.50
C ILE A 385 -7.24 -30.59 9.29
N GLU A 386 -6.39 -30.36 10.29
CA GLU A 386 -5.83 -31.42 11.13
C GLU A 386 -6.92 -32.07 12.03
N LEU A 387 -7.79 -31.25 12.62
CA LEU A 387 -8.91 -31.74 13.43
C LEU A 387 -9.89 -32.59 12.61
N SER A 388 -10.18 -32.21 11.38
CA SER A 388 -11.12 -32.93 10.50
C SER A 388 -10.66 -34.32 10.10
N LYS A 389 -9.34 -34.62 10.18
CA LYS A 389 -8.80 -35.96 9.86
C LYS A 389 -9.30 -37.04 10.78
N PHE A 390 -9.72 -36.68 11.99
CA PHE A 390 -10.20 -37.64 13.00
C PHE A 390 -11.70 -37.94 12.89
N ASN A 391 -12.42 -37.18 12.04
CA ASN A 391 -13.86 -37.39 11.85
C ASN A 391 -14.24 -37.10 10.37
N GLN A 392 -14.22 -38.14 9.55
CA GLN A 392 -14.43 -38.06 8.09
C GLN A 392 -15.87 -38.39 7.66
N ASN A 393 -16.87 -38.00 8.47
CA ASN A 393 -18.29 -38.21 8.13
C ASN A 393 -18.78 -37.12 7.14
N ASN A 394 -19.98 -37.30 6.59
CA ASN A 394 -20.59 -36.38 5.63
C ASN A 394 -20.81 -34.97 6.18
N THR A 395 -21.09 -34.84 7.49
CA THR A 395 -21.25 -33.55 8.18
C THR A 395 -19.93 -32.77 8.17
N THR A 396 -18.81 -33.37 8.63
CA THR A 396 -17.50 -32.73 8.65
C THR A 396 -17.02 -32.39 7.21
N LYS A 397 -17.28 -33.29 6.24
CA LYS A 397 -17.02 -33.00 4.81
C LYS A 397 -17.82 -31.80 4.31
N SER A 398 -19.11 -31.70 4.69
CA SER A 398 -19.96 -30.55 4.33
C SER A 398 -19.45 -29.24 4.93
N VAL A 399 -18.98 -29.27 6.18
CA VAL A 399 -18.38 -28.11 6.84
C VAL A 399 -17.07 -27.70 6.16
N LEU A 400 -16.19 -28.67 5.83
CA LEU A 400 -14.96 -28.40 5.05
C LEU A 400 -15.28 -27.70 3.72
N LEU A 401 -16.26 -28.21 2.98
CA LEU A 401 -16.69 -27.64 1.70
C LEU A 401 -17.26 -26.23 1.88
N LYS A 402 -18.15 -26.04 2.88
CA LYS A 402 -18.73 -24.72 3.18
C LYS A 402 -17.65 -23.70 3.54
N VAL A 403 -16.75 -24.06 4.46
CA VAL A 403 -15.68 -23.14 4.90
C VAL A 403 -14.77 -22.77 3.74
N LEU A 404 -14.34 -23.75 2.93
CA LEU A 404 -13.52 -23.48 1.74
C LEU A 404 -14.26 -22.57 0.75
N THR A 405 -15.53 -22.86 0.46
CA THR A 405 -16.34 -22.04 -0.47
C THR A 405 -16.44 -20.58 0.00
N ASP A 406 -16.71 -20.37 1.29
CA ASP A 406 -16.83 -19.02 1.85
C ASP A 406 -15.47 -18.30 1.89
N ILE A 407 -14.36 -19.01 2.15
CA ILE A 407 -13.00 -18.47 2.00
C ILE A 407 -12.77 -17.98 0.58
N LEU A 408 -13.03 -18.82 -0.41
CA LEU A 408 -12.83 -18.46 -1.82
C LEU A 408 -13.63 -17.21 -2.21
N LYS A 409 -14.90 -17.15 -1.79
CA LYS A 409 -15.77 -15.99 -2.04
C LYS A 409 -15.25 -14.71 -1.39
N MET A 410 -14.77 -14.78 -0.14
CA MET A 410 -14.21 -13.61 0.54
C MET A 410 -12.87 -13.16 -0.06
N MET A 411 -12.06 -14.09 -0.55
CA MET A 411 -10.77 -13.82 -1.17
C MET A 411 -10.88 -13.33 -2.62
N HIS A 412 -11.95 -13.68 -3.33
CA HIS A 412 -12.08 -13.43 -4.76
C HIS A 412 -11.89 -11.96 -5.19
N PRO A 413 -12.38 -10.94 -4.49
CA PRO A 413 -12.12 -9.55 -4.85
C PRO A 413 -10.63 -9.18 -4.90
N PHE A 414 -9.80 -9.87 -4.14
CA PHE A 414 -8.36 -9.65 -4.04
C PHE A 414 -7.55 -10.58 -4.94
N MET A 415 -7.93 -11.85 -5.01
CA MET A 415 -7.23 -12.94 -5.72
C MET A 415 -8.19 -13.66 -6.70
N PRO A 416 -8.61 -13.00 -7.79
CA PRO A 416 -9.65 -13.53 -8.66
C PRO A 416 -9.26 -14.81 -9.40
N PHE A 417 -7.99 -14.99 -9.77
CA PHE A 417 -7.58 -16.11 -10.62
C PHE A 417 -7.54 -17.43 -9.85
N VAL A 418 -6.79 -17.49 -8.76
CA VAL A 418 -6.67 -18.73 -7.96
C VAL A 418 -8.00 -19.15 -7.35
N THR A 419 -8.83 -18.18 -6.92
CA THR A 419 -10.11 -18.49 -6.30
C THR A 419 -11.14 -19.00 -7.31
N GLU A 420 -11.19 -18.44 -8.53
CA GLU A 420 -12.03 -18.97 -9.61
C GLU A 420 -11.62 -20.38 -9.99
N GLU A 421 -10.32 -20.63 -10.15
CA GLU A 421 -9.80 -21.94 -10.49
C GLU A 421 -10.20 -22.99 -9.47
N ILE A 422 -9.96 -22.72 -8.17
CA ILE A 422 -10.36 -23.66 -7.10
C ILE A 422 -11.88 -23.83 -7.06
N TYR A 423 -12.64 -22.74 -7.19
CA TYR A 423 -14.10 -22.77 -7.17
C TYR A 423 -14.66 -23.63 -8.31
N SER A 424 -14.04 -23.58 -9.48
CA SER A 424 -14.45 -24.38 -10.64
C SER A 424 -14.39 -25.89 -10.38
N MET A 425 -13.47 -26.32 -9.51
CA MET A 425 -13.22 -27.72 -9.14
C MET A 425 -14.15 -28.23 -8.02
N LEU A 426 -14.90 -27.35 -7.34
CA LEU A 426 -15.77 -27.76 -6.23
C LEU A 426 -16.90 -28.70 -6.71
N PRO A 427 -17.21 -29.77 -5.97
CA PRO A 427 -18.25 -30.73 -6.36
C PRO A 427 -19.67 -30.13 -6.28
N ILE A 428 -19.87 -29.14 -5.41
CA ILE A 428 -21.13 -28.43 -5.24
C ILE A 428 -20.86 -26.93 -5.33
N LYS A 429 -21.54 -26.27 -6.27
CA LYS A 429 -21.41 -24.84 -6.56
C LYS A 429 -22.75 -24.16 -6.60
N GLU A 430 -22.82 -22.91 -6.16
CA GLU A 430 -24.00 -22.08 -6.23
C GLU A 430 -24.25 -21.57 -7.67
N SER A 431 -23.16 -21.30 -8.39
CA SER A 431 -23.18 -20.68 -9.71
C SER A 431 -22.05 -21.20 -10.59
N GLU A 432 -22.10 -20.91 -11.88
CA GLU A 432 -21.11 -21.32 -12.87
C GLU A 432 -19.73 -20.68 -12.62
N SER A 433 -19.72 -19.43 -12.17
CA SER A 433 -18.53 -18.67 -11.77
C SER A 433 -18.70 -18.09 -10.36
N ILE A 434 -17.61 -18.00 -9.61
CA ILE A 434 -17.60 -17.38 -8.29
C ILE A 434 -17.99 -15.89 -8.37
N MET A 435 -17.75 -15.21 -9.50
CA MET A 435 -18.08 -13.81 -9.72
C MET A 435 -19.55 -13.48 -9.54
N ILE A 436 -20.43 -14.42 -9.89
CA ILE A 436 -21.89 -14.25 -9.82
C ILE A 436 -22.51 -14.98 -8.62
N SER A 437 -21.67 -15.52 -7.73
CA SER A 437 -22.15 -16.15 -6.50
C SER A 437 -22.42 -15.12 -5.41
N SER A 438 -23.29 -15.49 -4.45
CA SER A 438 -23.61 -14.62 -3.30
C SER A 438 -22.42 -14.49 -2.37
N TYR A 439 -22.09 -13.25 -1.96
CA TYR A 439 -21.03 -13.01 -0.97
C TYR A 439 -21.45 -13.49 0.43
N PRO A 440 -20.57 -14.13 1.22
CA PRO A 440 -20.92 -14.73 2.51
C PRO A 440 -21.57 -13.75 3.47
N VAL A 441 -22.63 -14.19 4.17
CA VAL A 441 -23.40 -13.36 5.10
C VAL A 441 -23.26 -13.92 6.52
N TYR A 442 -23.08 -13.03 7.50
CA TYR A 442 -23.03 -13.39 8.92
C TYR A 442 -24.33 -14.06 9.37
N ASN A 443 -24.22 -15.23 9.98
CA ASN A 443 -25.32 -16.00 10.54
C ASN A 443 -25.17 -16.15 12.06
N LYS A 444 -25.98 -15.41 12.84
CA LYS A 444 -25.95 -15.47 14.32
C LYS A 444 -26.25 -16.87 14.87
N LYS A 445 -26.99 -17.72 14.13
CA LYS A 445 -27.33 -19.07 14.58
C LYS A 445 -26.14 -20.04 14.55
N GLU A 446 -25.09 -19.72 13.79
CA GLU A 446 -23.86 -20.52 13.70
C GLU A 446 -22.76 -19.97 14.64
N ILE A 447 -23.13 -19.40 15.79
CA ILE A 447 -22.22 -18.95 16.84
C ILE A 447 -22.38 -19.87 18.06
N TYR A 448 -21.47 -20.80 18.20
CA TYR A 448 -21.41 -21.83 19.24
C TYR A 448 -20.32 -21.45 20.25
N LYS A 449 -20.70 -20.70 21.29
CA LYS A 449 -19.73 -20.07 22.21
C LYS A 449 -19.02 -21.08 23.10
N GLU A 450 -19.78 -22.04 23.67
CA GLU A 450 -19.26 -23.02 24.60
C GLU A 450 -18.28 -23.97 23.89
N GLU A 451 -18.68 -24.48 22.74
CA GLU A 451 -17.86 -25.40 21.94
C GLU A 451 -16.61 -24.69 21.40
N LYS A 452 -16.77 -23.39 21.02
CA LYS A 452 -15.61 -22.58 20.62
C LYS A 452 -14.61 -22.44 21.75
N GLU A 453 -15.05 -22.11 22.96
CA GLU A 453 -14.18 -21.95 24.13
C GLU A 453 -13.51 -23.29 24.51
N ASN A 454 -14.25 -24.39 24.46
CA ASN A 454 -13.71 -25.74 24.72
C ASN A 454 -12.57 -26.07 23.74
N ILE A 455 -12.80 -25.91 22.43
CA ILE A 455 -11.78 -26.24 21.42
C ILE A 455 -10.60 -25.25 21.47
N ASP A 456 -10.83 -23.95 21.71
CA ASP A 456 -9.74 -22.99 21.91
C ASP A 456 -8.85 -23.42 23.10
N ASN A 457 -9.42 -23.86 24.24
CA ASN A 457 -8.69 -24.36 25.40
C ASN A 457 -7.86 -25.61 25.06
N ILE A 458 -8.44 -26.53 24.29
CA ILE A 458 -7.74 -27.74 23.83
C ILE A 458 -6.53 -27.38 22.95
N LEU A 459 -6.70 -26.45 22.01
CA LEU A 459 -5.64 -26.03 21.11
C LEU A 459 -4.50 -25.29 21.84
N GLU A 460 -4.84 -24.47 22.83
CA GLU A 460 -3.84 -23.82 23.70
C GLU A 460 -3.11 -24.85 24.57
N PHE A 461 -3.83 -25.84 25.14
CA PHE A 461 -3.21 -26.94 25.86
C PHE A 461 -2.23 -27.72 24.97
N ILE A 462 -2.64 -28.08 23.73
CA ILE A 462 -1.78 -28.78 22.77
C ILE A 462 -0.52 -27.97 22.47
N THR A 463 -0.66 -26.65 22.34
CA THR A 463 0.48 -25.74 22.10
C THR A 463 1.42 -25.73 23.30
N SER A 464 0.87 -25.62 24.52
CA SER A 464 1.62 -25.66 25.76
C SER A 464 2.37 -26.98 25.93
N PHE A 465 1.72 -28.10 25.61
CA PHE A 465 2.34 -29.41 25.65
C PHE A 465 3.50 -29.54 24.65
N ARG A 466 3.32 -29.09 23.42
CA ARG A 466 4.39 -29.11 22.39
C ARG A 466 5.58 -28.26 22.79
N ASN A 467 5.33 -27.08 23.35
CA ASN A 467 6.37 -26.18 23.85
C ASN A 467 7.14 -26.82 25.02
N LYS A 468 6.41 -27.39 25.98
CA LYS A 468 7.03 -28.06 27.13
C LYS A 468 7.86 -29.29 26.71
N LYS A 469 7.33 -30.09 25.79
CA LYS A 469 8.06 -31.23 25.22
C LYS A 469 9.35 -30.78 24.51
N ALA A 470 9.32 -29.66 23.77
CA ALA A 470 10.50 -29.11 23.11
C ALA A 470 11.50 -28.56 24.12
N GLU A 471 11.05 -27.89 25.17
CA GLU A 471 11.88 -27.39 26.29
C GLU A 471 12.62 -28.53 26.99
N LEU A 472 11.94 -29.65 27.22
CA LEU A 472 12.50 -30.82 27.85
C LEU A 472 13.43 -31.63 26.94
N ASN A 473 13.47 -31.29 25.64
CA ASN A 473 14.24 -32.01 24.60
C ASN A 473 13.97 -33.54 24.61
N VAL A 474 12.77 -33.96 25.00
CA VAL A 474 12.37 -35.38 25.00
C VAL A 474 11.88 -35.77 23.61
N GLY A 475 12.65 -36.58 22.90
CA GLY A 475 12.30 -37.06 21.56
C GLY A 475 11.06 -37.93 21.53
N SER A 476 11.21 -39.22 21.25
CA SER A 476 10.13 -40.24 21.31
C SER A 476 10.06 -40.97 22.64
N ASP A 477 11.06 -40.87 23.53
CA ASP A 477 11.24 -41.66 24.74
C ASP A 477 10.63 -40.95 25.96
N PHE A 478 9.29 -40.89 26.00
CA PHE A 478 8.53 -40.35 27.12
C PHE A 478 7.22 -41.12 27.27
N GLN A 479 6.65 -41.04 28.45
CA GLN A 479 5.30 -41.53 28.75
C GLN A 479 4.44 -40.40 29.32
N VAL A 480 3.13 -40.58 29.41
CA VAL A 480 2.21 -39.57 29.93
C VAL A 480 1.19 -40.17 30.89
N ILE A 481 0.81 -39.41 31.91
CA ILE A 481 -0.36 -39.66 32.74
C ILE A 481 -1.38 -38.56 32.46
N SER A 482 -2.60 -38.95 32.10
CA SER A 482 -3.69 -38.02 31.83
C SER A 482 -4.61 -37.88 33.02
N TYR A 483 -5.00 -36.65 33.33
CA TYR A 483 -6.01 -36.32 34.35
C TYR A 483 -7.25 -35.68 33.73
N ILE A 484 -7.40 -35.76 32.39
CA ILE A 484 -8.51 -35.17 31.64
C ILE A 484 -9.79 -35.98 31.90
N GLN A 485 -10.82 -35.30 32.45
CA GLN A 485 -12.09 -35.97 32.83
C GLN A 485 -12.98 -36.24 31.59
N ASN A 486 -13.03 -35.32 30.65
CA ASN A 486 -13.84 -35.48 29.45
C ASN A 486 -13.12 -36.38 28.45
N LYS A 487 -13.70 -37.56 28.19
CA LYS A 487 -13.09 -38.58 27.32
C LYS A 487 -13.02 -38.17 25.83
N GLU A 488 -13.92 -37.32 25.34
CA GLU A 488 -13.88 -36.83 23.98
C GLU A 488 -12.72 -35.83 23.81
N ASN A 489 -12.55 -34.90 24.77
CA ASN A 489 -11.43 -33.98 24.82
C ASN A 489 -10.09 -34.72 24.95
N GLU A 490 -10.02 -35.72 25.83
CA GLU A 490 -8.83 -36.58 25.99
C GLU A 490 -8.48 -37.26 24.67
N SER A 491 -9.43 -37.93 24.03
CA SER A 491 -9.24 -38.60 22.75
C SER A 491 -8.75 -37.65 21.66
N LEU A 492 -9.32 -36.42 21.57
CA LEU A 492 -8.91 -35.41 20.61
C LEU A 492 -7.46 -34.97 20.86
N ILE A 493 -7.10 -34.66 22.11
CA ILE A 493 -5.74 -34.25 22.50
C ILE A 493 -4.74 -35.36 22.19
N PHE A 494 -5.07 -36.61 22.54
CA PHE A 494 -4.20 -37.76 22.33
C PHE A 494 -3.95 -38.01 20.83
N ASN A 495 -4.97 -37.88 20.01
CA ASN A 495 -4.84 -38.01 18.57
C ASN A 495 -3.97 -36.88 17.96
N MET A 496 -4.19 -35.63 18.38
CA MET A 496 -3.44 -34.47 17.90
C MET A 496 -1.96 -34.47 18.32
N LEU A 497 -1.67 -35.04 19.51
CA LEU A 497 -0.31 -35.14 20.07
C LEU A 497 0.34 -36.49 19.79
N LYS A 498 -0.40 -37.46 19.22
CA LYS A 498 0.04 -38.86 18.98
C LYS A 498 0.50 -39.53 20.29
N LEU A 499 -0.36 -39.52 21.33
CA LEU A 499 -0.05 -40.02 22.64
C LEU A 499 -0.67 -41.39 22.94
N ASN A 500 -1.43 -41.99 22.03
CA ASN A 500 -2.19 -43.21 22.27
C ASN A 500 -1.34 -44.41 22.72
N ASP A 501 -0.07 -44.47 22.30
CA ASP A 501 0.92 -45.48 22.66
C ASP A 501 1.85 -45.05 23.81
N LYS A 502 1.58 -43.91 24.46
CA LYS A 502 2.42 -43.29 25.49
C LYS A 502 1.81 -43.32 26.89
N ILE A 503 0.60 -43.85 27.06
CA ILE A 503 -0.12 -43.84 28.34
C ILE A 503 0.58 -44.76 29.33
N CYS A 504 0.72 -44.31 30.57
CA CYS A 504 1.20 -45.06 31.70
C CYS A 504 0.24 -44.88 32.89
N ASP A 505 -0.15 -45.98 33.56
CA ASP A 505 -1.08 -45.96 34.70
C ASP A 505 -0.37 -45.78 36.06
N GLU A 506 0.93 -45.93 36.11
CA GLU A 506 1.72 -45.85 37.35
C GLU A 506 2.87 -44.86 37.24
N ASN A 507 3.04 -44.08 38.33
CA ASN A 507 4.18 -43.18 38.49
C ASN A 507 5.42 -44.01 38.83
N LYS A 508 6.24 -44.33 37.83
CA LYS A 508 7.59 -44.88 38.06
C LYS A 508 8.48 -43.76 38.59
N GLU A 509 9.54 -44.05 39.36
CA GLU A 509 10.54 -43.11 39.84
C GLU A 509 11.33 -42.49 38.66
N ILE A 510 10.66 -41.65 37.85
CA ILE A 510 11.16 -40.98 36.65
C ILE A 510 10.84 -39.49 36.81
N ASN A 511 11.62 -38.61 36.18
CA ASN A 511 11.31 -37.18 36.16
C ASN A 511 9.90 -36.94 35.60
N SER A 512 9.14 -36.08 36.27
CA SER A 512 7.79 -35.72 35.87
C SER A 512 7.66 -34.21 35.73
N GLU A 513 7.10 -33.77 34.61
CA GLU A 513 6.77 -32.38 34.36
C GLU A 513 5.28 -32.23 34.04
N ILE A 514 4.64 -31.26 34.70
CA ILE A 514 3.22 -31.01 34.60
C ILE A 514 2.93 -30.04 33.45
N VAL A 515 2.01 -30.40 32.57
CA VAL A 515 1.40 -29.49 31.61
C VAL A 515 -0.06 -29.32 31.99
N GLU A 516 -0.45 -28.10 32.34
CA GLU A 516 -1.81 -27.78 32.76
C GLU A 516 -2.30 -26.49 32.10
N TYR A 517 -3.54 -26.49 31.61
CA TYR A 517 -4.21 -25.33 31.05
C TYR A 517 -5.73 -25.48 31.21
N ASN A 518 -6.38 -24.54 31.89
CA ASN A 518 -7.84 -24.49 32.08
C ASN A 518 -8.49 -25.83 32.46
N GLY A 519 -7.90 -26.53 33.44
CA GLY A 519 -8.42 -27.83 33.97
C GLY A 519 -8.08 -29.06 33.10
N LEU A 520 -7.37 -28.87 31.99
CA LEU A 520 -6.75 -29.97 31.23
C LEU A 520 -5.35 -30.20 31.81
N ARG A 521 -5.03 -31.42 32.20
CA ARG A 521 -3.72 -31.78 32.77
C ARG A 521 -3.21 -33.08 32.23
N ILE A 522 -1.95 -33.08 31.79
CA ILE A 522 -1.14 -34.25 31.45
C ILE A 522 0.23 -34.07 32.09
N ASP A 523 0.70 -35.11 32.79
CA ASP A 523 2.06 -35.17 33.29
C ASP A 523 2.95 -35.91 32.27
N ILE A 524 4.09 -35.31 31.90
CA ILE A 524 5.09 -35.94 31.01
C ILE A 524 6.12 -36.62 31.87
N LEU A 525 6.27 -37.92 31.70
CA LEU A 525 7.28 -38.76 32.39
C LEU A 525 8.44 -39.04 31.45
N TYR A 526 9.67 -38.73 31.86
CA TYR A 526 10.84 -38.92 31.02
C TYR A 526 12.10 -39.22 31.82
N ASP A 527 13.01 -39.99 31.19
CA ASP A 527 14.33 -40.23 31.75
C ASP A 527 15.32 -39.16 31.25
N ASN A 528 15.85 -38.39 32.18
CA ASN A 528 16.77 -37.28 31.86
C ASN A 528 18.24 -37.71 31.75
N SER A 529 18.56 -38.97 32.02
CA SER A 529 19.95 -39.45 32.09
C SER A 529 20.70 -39.31 30.74
N LYS A 530 20.03 -39.65 29.63
CA LYS A 530 20.58 -39.53 28.28
C LYS A 530 20.79 -38.05 27.85
N ASN A 531 19.81 -37.19 28.17
CA ASN A 531 19.91 -35.78 27.87
C ASN A 531 21.05 -35.09 28.64
N LEU A 532 21.25 -35.47 29.90
CA LEU A 532 22.37 -35.00 30.71
C LEU A 532 23.74 -35.46 30.17
N GLU A 533 23.82 -36.71 29.66
CA GLU A 533 25.04 -37.20 29.03
C GLU A 533 25.35 -36.47 27.72
N GLU A 534 24.35 -36.27 26.82
CA GLU A 534 24.52 -35.50 25.59
C GLU A 534 24.82 -34.03 25.85
N GLU A 535 24.18 -33.40 26.83
CA GLU A 535 24.47 -32.03 27.24
C GLU A 535 25.90 -31.90 27.78
N LYS A 536 26.31 -32.85 28.58
CA LYS A 536 27.68 -32.93 29.12
C LYS A 536 28.71 -33.10 28.01
N GLU A 537 28.45 -33.98 27.04
CA GLU A 537 29.31 -34.12 25.86
C GLU A 537 29.40 -32.85 25.02
N ASN A 538 28.27 -32.19 24.80
CA ASN A 538 28.21 -30.94 24.02
C ASN A 538 28.97 -29.82 24.75
N LEU A 539 28.74 -29.66 26.06
CA LEU A 539 29.47 -28.70 26.88
C LEU A 539 30.99 -29.02 26.95
N GLN A 540 31.38 -30.28 26.93
CA GLN A 540 32.80 -30.66 26.84
C GLN A 540 33.40 -30.30 25.49
N LYS A 541 32.72 -30.54 24.38
CA LYS A 541 33.15 -30.11 23.03
C LYS A 541 33.22 -28.60 22.92
N GLU A 542 32.26 -27.87 23.48
CA GLU A 542 32.26 -26.39 23.51
C GLU A 542 33.46 -25.87 24.32
N LYS A 543 33.73 -26.47 25.49
CA LYS A 543 34.88 -26.15 26.32
C LYS A 543 36.19 -26.34 25.54
N GLU A 544 36.31 -27.46 24.83
CA GLU A 544 37.55 -27.76 24.04
C GLU A 544 37.71 -26.75 22.87
N ASN A 545 36.63 -26.41 22.18
CA ASN A 545 36.65 -25.41 21.12
C ASN A 545 37.00 -24.02 21.64
N LEU A 546 36.48 -23.61 22.79
CA LEU A 546 36.82 -22.35 23.45
C LEU A 546 38.26 -22.31 23.89
N LEU A 547 38.78 -23.38 24.50
CA LEU A 547 40.18 -23.47 24.89
C LEU A 547 41.13 -23.36 23.69
N ASN A 548 40.81 -24.04 22.58
CA ASN A 548 41.59 -23.97 21.35
C ASN A 548 41.59 -22.55 20.74
N SER A 549 40.42 -21.90 20.73
CA SER A 549 40.25 -20.53 20.23
C SER A 549 41.02 -19.52 21.11
N ILE A 550 40.86 -19.60 22.43
CA ILE A 550 41.60 -18.78 23.42
C ILE A 550 43.11 -18.93 23.22
N SER A 551 43.62 -20.16 23.17
CA SER A 551 45.05 -20.44 22.96
C SER A 551 45.56 -19.83 21.65
N ARG A 552 44.80 -19.93 20.57
CA ARG A 552 45.12 -19.32 19.27
C ARG A 552 45.18 -17.79 19.36
N ARG A 553 44.22 -17.14 20.02
CA ARG A 553 44.16 -15.68 20.18
C ARG A 553 45.26 -15.18 21.12
N GLU A 554 45.56 -15.89 22.19
CA GLU A 554 46.66 -15.57 23.09
C GLU A 554 48.02 -15.63 22.38
N LYS A 555 48.26 -16.65 21.55
CA LYS A 555 49.47 -16.75 20.71
C LYS A 555 49.54 -15.60 19.69
N LEU A 556 48.40 -15.23 19.11
CA LEU A 556 48.35 -14.13 18.15
C LEU A 556 48.67 -12.79 18.82
N LEU A 557 48.07 -12.52 19.98
CA LEU A 557 48.26 -11.29 20.75
C LEU A 557 49.61 -11.22 21.48
N SER A 558 50.27 -12.34 21.71
CA SER A 558 51.65 -12.38 22.23
C SER A 558 52.73 -12.12 21.16
N ASN A 559 52.34 -12.18 19.87
CA ASN A 559 53.27 -11.89 18.77
C ASN A 559 53.45 -10.38 18.60
N VAL A 560 54.60 -9.87 19.09
CA VAL A 560 54.93 -8.43 19.05
C VAL A 560 54.90 -7.87 17.63
N ASN A 561 55.26 -8.66 16.62
CA ASN A 561 55.23 -8.23 15.22
C ASN A 561 53.79 -8.06 14.69
N TYR A 562 52.86 -8.89 15.15
CA TYR A 562 51.46 -8.76 14.81
C TYR A 562 50.85 -7.53 15.47
N VAL A 563 51.01 -7.38 16.77
CA VAL A 563 50.45 -6.27 17.56
C VAL A 563 50.96 -4.91 17.08
N ASN A 564 52.19 -4.81 16.61
CA ASN A 564 52.78 -3.55 16.14
C ASN A 564 52.50 -3.23 14.66
N LYS A 565 52.12 -4.22 13.82
CA LYS A 565 51.89 -4.03 12.38
C LYS A 565 50.41 -4.07 11.98
N ALA A 566 49.55 -4.70 12.77
CA ALA A 566 48.13 -4.76 12.49
C ALA A 566 47.43 -3.44 12.87
N PRO A 567 46.33 -3.05 12.16
CA PRO A 567 45.53 -1.90 12.54
C PRO A 567 45.00 -1.98 13.97
N ALA A 568 45.05 -0.88 14.73
CA ALA A 568 44.71 -0.84 16.15
C ALA A 568 43.30 -1.37 16.45
N ASN A 569 42.35 -1.08 15.59
CA ASN A 569 40.97 -1.58 15.71
C ASN A 569 40.85 -3.11 15.61
N ILE A 570 41.71 -3.76 14.82
CA ILE A 570 41.73 -5.23 14.69
C ILE A 570 42.37 -5.85 15.96
N VAL A 571 43.44 -5.28 16.49
CA VAL A 571 44.08 -5.77 17.72
C VAL A 571 43.12 -5.62 18.91
N GLU A 572 42.39 -4.51 18.99
CA GLU A 572 41.38 -4.27 20.03
C GLU A 572 40.17 -5.23 19.92
N ALA A 573 39.71 -5.49 18.70
CA ALA A 573 38.64 -6.49 18.44
C ALA A 573 39.11 -7.90 18.89
N GLU A 574 40.33 -8.30 18.61
CA GLU A 574 40.89 -9.59 19.05
C GLU A 574 41.01 -9.70 20.58
N ARG A 575 41.37 -8.62 21.28
CA ARG A 575 41.38 -8.56 22.75
C ARG A 575 39.97 -8.69 23.34
N ASN A 576 39.01 -8.00 22.77
CA ASN A 576 37.63 -8.06 23.21
C ASN A 576 37.03 -9.45 22.98
N ASN A 577 37.35 -10.09 21.86
CA ASN A 577 36.90 -11.46 21.58
C ASN A 577 37.56 -12.47 22.52
N LEU A 578 38.87 -12.31 22.82
CA LEU A 578 39.56 -13.15 23.81
C LEU A 578 38.87 -13.06 25.20
N GLN A 579 38.53 -11.85 25.64
CA GLN A 579 37.86 -11.68 26.92
C GLN A 579 36.48 -12.34 26.94
N LYS A 580 35.68 -12.14 25.87
CA LYS A 580 34.37 -12.78 25.72
C LYS A 580 34.45 -14.31 25.76
N GLU A 581 35.42 -14.90 25.06
CA GLU A 581 35.62 -16.35 25.05
C GLU A 581 36.06 -16.88 26.41
N LYS A 582 36.85 -16.13 27.17
CA LYS A 582 37.23 -16.49 28.55
C LYS A 582 36.05 -16.43 29.50
N ASP A 583 35.18 -15.44 29.32
CA ASP A 583 33.94 -15.34 30.13
C ASP A 583 32.94 -16.46 29.80
N GLN A 584 32.80 -16.81 28.50
CA GLN A 584 32.04 -17.97 28.07
C GLN A 584 32.60 -19.29 28.62
N LEU A 585 33.90 -19.48 28.59
CA LEU A 585 34.55 -20.66 29.14
C LEU A 585 34.21 -20.85 30.63
N LYS A 586 34.25 -19.78 31.43
CA LYS A 586 33.83 -19.83 32.84
C LYS A 586 32.40 -20.28 33.02
N ILE A 587 31.48 -19.81 32.15
CA ILE A 587 30.08 -20.19 32.19
C ILE A 587 29.91 -21.68 31.88
N VAL A 588 30.60 -22.17 30.84
CA VAL A 588 30.59 -23.60 30.46
C VAL A 588 31.21 -24.47 31.55
N GLU A 589 32.31 -24.05 32.17
CA GLU A 589 32.95 -24.78 33.29
C GLU A 589 32.04 -24.84 34.52
N ASN A 590 31.38 -23.74 34.86
CA ASN A 590 30.41 -23.72 35.95
C ASN A 590 29.21 -24.64 35.69
N LYS A 591 28.72 -24.71 34.46
CA LYS A 591 27.67 -25.64 34.09
C LYS A 591 28.13 -27.10 34.21
N LEU A 592 29.29 -27.43 33.69
CA LEU A 592 29.87 -28.77 33.80
C LEU A 592 30.14 -29.20 35.25
N SER A 593 30.46 -28.26 36.15
CA SER A 593 30.74 -28.58 37.57
C SER A 593 29.43 -28.79 38.40
N ASN A 594 28.31 -28.26 37.88
CA ASN A 594 26.97 -28.38 38.52
C ASN A 594 26.17 -29.56 37.97
N MET A 595 26.65 -30.25 36.95
CA MET A 595 26.12 -31.51 36.39
C MET A 595 26.85 -32.73 36.99
#